data_cec1f02cd17f9be9d5fcbfc2f4aff487
#
_entry.id   cec1f02cd17f9be9d5fcbfc2f4aff487
#
_cell.length_a   1.000
_cell.length_b   1.000
_cell.length_c   1.000
_cell.angle_alpha   90.00
_cell.angle_beta   90.00
_cell.angle_gamma   90.00
#
_symmetry.space_group_name_H-M   'P 1'
#
loop_
_entity.id
_entity.type
_entity.pdbx_description
1 polymer ?
#
loop_
_entity_poly.entity_id
_entity_poly.type
_entity_poly.pdbx_seq_one_letter_code
_entity_poly.pdbx_strand_id
1 'polypeptide(L)'
;MIGLYRIFAVTVLYLVLGGILAYAFVMGFYAVSNTWAAPLILSAVDEKSLDFREKLVTSQQSIEDLKVDTQKLESGIAEMKKHRTALLALEPQLKDAIARELAHNRAVGPRLAALDTEKQADNLKTKAVLAQLKEVESNINKDLAAGLITKGDAATQLSALNQTQSAYTDSKIAEVLLTDSILQKTTTGTDTLDVLEKQAELRSEAAQLTIAINVAEKQFQEESRQIDRLRQAIVTAKQSPYYLNAAGGQTLYFAFIPYDNRASAVVGHPIYDCYLNMIVCREVGTVSQIFAGEETAIHPIFKTNLRGLLIQMTLERPNSAKSKTVFLGRKPLFF
;
A
#
# COMPACT_ATOMS: atom_id res chain seq x y z
N MET A 1 -53.61 18.19 -59.84
CA MET A 1 -53.26 17.69 -58.53
C MET A 1 -52.37 16.44 -58.54
N ILE A 2 -52.57 15.48 -59.41
CA ILE A 2 -51.80 14.20 -59.45
C ILE A 2 -50.32 14.43 -59.78
N GLY A 3 -49.95 15.40 -60.66
CA GLY A 3 -48.55 15.70 -60.99
C GLY A 3 -47.76 16.31 -59.85
N LEU A 4 -48.38 17.17 -59.06
CA LEU A 4 -47.74 17.84 -57.92
C LEU A 4 -47.44 16.82 -56.79
N TYR A 5 -48.38 15.89 -56.57
CA TYR A 5 -48.17 14.80 -55.59
C TYR A 5 -47.03 13.85 -55.98
N ARG A 6 -46.90 13.51 -57.28
CA ARG A 6 -45.80 12.66 -57.76
C ARG A 6 -44.43 13.34 -57.57
N ILE A 7 -44.32 14.64 -57.91
CA ILE A 7 -43.08 15.38 -57.69
C ILE A 7 -42.72 15.43 -56.22
N PHE A 8 -43.69 15.72 -55.35
CA PHE A 8 -43.48 15.74 -53.91
C PHE A 8 -43.06 14.36 -53.35
N ALA A 9 -43.76 13.29 -53.75
CA ALA A 9 -43.41 11.94 -53.32
C ALA A 9 -42.01 11.51 -53.77
N VAL A 10 -41.61 11.84 -55.00
CA VAL A 10 -40.27 11.56 -55.52
C VAL A 10 -39.18 12.37 -54.76
N THR A 11 -39.45 13.65 -54.49
CA THR A 11 -38.52 14.50 -53.73
C THR A 11 -38.33 13.96 -52.28
N VAL A 12 -39.40 13.57 -51.59
CA VAL A 12 -39.33 12.97 -50.26
C VAL A 12 -38.55 11.64 -50.30
N LEU A 13 -38.79 10.80 -51.31
CA LEU A 13 -38.06 9.55 -51.49
C LEU A 13 -36.54 9.77 -51.63
N TYR A 14 -36.13 10.74 -52.47
CA TYR A 14 -34.70 11.10 -52.62
C TYR A 14 -34.10 11.67 -51.37
N LEU A 15 -34.80 12.48 -50.58
CA LEU A 15 -34.36 12.98 -49.31
C LEU A 15 -34.16 11.86 -48.28
N VAL A 16 -35.11 10.90 -48.19
CA VAL A 16 -35.00 9.74 -47.31
C VAL A 16 -33.83 8.85 -47.73
N LEU A 17 -33.71 8.53 -49.03
CA LEU A 17 -32.63 7.71 -49.56
C LEU A 17 -31.27 8.36 -49.35
N GLY A 18 -31.16 9.68 -49.64
CA GLY A 18 -29.97 10.49 -49.39
C GLY A 18 -29.60 10.50 -47.91
N GLY A 19 -30.56 10.63 -47.01
CA GLY A 19 -30.35 10.55 -45.56
C GLY A 19 -29.81 9.19 -45.10
N ILE A 20 -30.35 8.09 -45.64
CA ILE A 20 -29.86 6.75 -45.35
C ILE A 20 -28.45 6.54 -45.85
N LEU A 21 -28.15 6.96 -47.06
CA LEU A 21 -26.80 6.88 -47.63
C LEU A 21 -25.77 7.72 -46.83
N ALA A 22 -26.13 8.96 -46.49
CA ALA A 22 -25.30 9.82 -45.65
C ALA A 22 -25.07 9.18 -44.26
N TYR A 23 -26.06 8.61 -43.63
CA TYR A 23 -25.93 7.90 -42.37
C TYR A 23 -24.99 6.67 -42.48
N ALA A 24 -25.19 5.87 -43.54
CA ALA A 24 -24.33 4.68 -43.76
C ALA A 24 -22.88 5.10 -44.02
N PHE A 25 -22.65 6.21 -44.75
CA PHE A 25 -21.31 6.78 -44.98
C PHE A 25 -20.66 7.21 -43.64
N VAL A 26 -21.37 7.94 -42.80
CA VAL A 26 -20.88 8.36 -41.49
C VAL A 26 -20.51 7.15 -40.66
N MET A 27 -21.40 6.14 -40.59
CA MET A 27 -21.15 4.91 -39.85
C MET A 27 -19.90 4.17 -40.36
N GLY A 28 -19.78 3.97 -41.68
CA GLY A 28 -18.63 3.33 -42.28
C GLY A 28 -17.33 4.12 -42.08
N PHE A 29 -17.39 5.42 -42.12
CA PHE A 29 -16.25 6.29 -41.86
C PHE A 29 -15.69 6.11 -40.44
N TYR A 30 -16.54 6.15 -39.43
CA TYR A 30 -16.09 5.98 -38.02
C TYR A 30 -15.68 4.54 -37.71
N ALA A 31 -16.20 3.53 -38.42
CA ALA A 31 -15.77 2.16 -38.30
C ALA A 31 -14.34 1.92 -38.85
N VAL A 32 -13.93 2.70 -39.84
CA VAL A 32 -12.60 2.58 -40.52
C VAL A 32 -11.61 3.61 -40.01
N SER A 33 -12.08 4.76 -39.53
CA SER A 33 -11.19 5.84 -39.04
C SER A 33 -10.59 5.49 -37.69
N ASN A 34 -9.28 5.51 -37.61
CA ASN A 34 -8.50 5.22 -36.39
C ASN A 34 -7.79 6.46 -35.81
N THR A 35 -8.23 7.67 -36.16
CA THR A 35 -7.60 8.93 -35.72
C THR A 35 -8.50 9.80 -34.85
N TRP A 36 -9.72 9.37 -34.57
CA TRP A 36 -10.65 10.15 -33.78
C TRP A 36 -10.46 9.99 -32.28
N ALA A 37 -10.75 11.04 -31.55
CA ALA A 37 -10.84 11.08 -30.09
C ALA A 37 -12.14 11.78 -29.69
N ALA A 38 -12.70 11.40 -28.56
CA ALA A 38 -13.90 12.03 -28.00
C ALA A 38 -13.49 13.04 -26.92
N PRO A 39 -13.68 14.35 -27.13
CA PRO A 39 -13.44 15.34 -26.10
C PRO A 39 -14.25 15.06 -24.86
N LEU A 40 -13.65 15.21 -23.70
CA LEU A 40 -14.24 15.03 -22.38
C LEU A 40 -13.94 16.25 -21.53
N ILE A 41 -14.97 16.91 -21.03
CA ILE A 41 -14.79 17.99 -20.06
C ILE A 41 -14.95 17.37 -18.67
N LEU A 42 -13.83 17.21 -17.98
CA LEU A 42 -13.87 16.80 -16.58
C LEU A 42 -14.28 18.01 -15.73
N SER A 43 -15.30 17.86 -14.94
CA SER A 43 -15.68 18.85 -13.95
C SER A 43 -14.93 18.58 -12.64
N ALA A 44 -14.48 19.64 -11.97
CA ALA A 44 -13.90 19.51 -10.62
C ALA A 44 -14.89 18.95 -9.60
N VAL A 45 -16.19 18.99 -9.93
CA VAL A 45 -17.31 18.51 -9.10
C VAL A 45 -17.80 17.12 -9.57
N ASP A 46 -17.15 16.51 -10.56
CA ASP A 46 -17.46 15.17 -11.02
C ASP A 46 -17.23 14.15 -9.89
N GLU A 47 -18.14 13.17 -9.77
CA GLU A 47 -18.09 12.13 -8.75
C GLU A 47 -16.72 11.43 -8.70
N LYS A 48 -16.16 11.10 -9.87
CA LYS A 48 -14.81 10.51 -9.97
C LYS A 48 -13.70 11.44 -9.44
N SER A 49 -13.80 12.74 -9.71
CA SER A 49 -12.82 13.72 -9.25
C SER A 49 -12.91 13.94 -7.73
N LEU A 50 -14.13 13.91 -7.17
CA LEU A 50 -14.37 14.03 -5.74
C LEU A 50 -13.88 12.77 -4.99
N ASP A 51 -14.25 11.56 -5.43
CA ASP A 51 -13.80 10.28 -4.86
C ASP A 51 -12.26 10.20 -4.89
N PHE A 52 -11.65 10.66 -5.96
CA PHE A 52 -10.20 10.69 -6.09
C PHE A 52 -9.55 11.65 -5.09
N ARG A 53 -10.12 12.84 -4.89
CA ARG A 53 -9.64 13.79 -3.86
C ARG A 53 -9.78 13.24 -2.46
N GLU A 54 -10.91 12.63 -2.15
CA GLU A 54 -11.17 12.01 -0.85
C GLU A 54 -10.13 10.92 -0.55
N LYS A 55 -9.89 10.01 -1.50
CA LYS A 55 -8.86 8.97 -1.37
C LYS A 55 -7.46 9.55 -1.17
N LEU A 56 -7.12 10.64 -1.85
CA LEU A 56 -5.83 11.31 -1.65
C LEU A 56 -5.72 11.93 -0.26
N VAL A 57 -6.74 12.63 0.21
CA VAL A 57 -6.76 13.23 1.55
C VAL A 57 -6.65 12.14 2.62
N THR A 58 -7.43 11.06 2.49
CA THR A 58 -7.36 9.91 3.41
C THR A 58 -5.98 9.26 3.40
N SER A 59 -5.36 9.09 2.22
CA SER A 59 -4.00 8.55 2.12
C SER A 59 -2.95 9.47 2.75
N GLN A 60 -3.10 10.79 2.60
CA GLN A 60 -2.23 11.77 3.25
C GLN A 60 -2.38 11.74 4.77
N GLN A 61 -3.61 11.66 5.26
CA GLN A 61 -3.88 11.53 6.69
C GLN A 61 -3.29 10.24 7.25
N SER A 62 -3.46 9.12 6.56
CA SER A 62 -2.85 7.84 6.95
C SER A 62 -1.32 7.91 7.02
N ILE A 63 -0.67 8.67 6.14
CA ILE A 63 0.78 8.91 6.22
C ILE A 63 1.14 9.70 7.47
N GLU A 64 0.40 10.73 7.81
CA GLU A 64 0.68 11.52 9.02
C GLU A 64 0.46 10.70 10.29
N ASP A 65 -0.60 9.89 10.36
CA ASP A 65 -0.86 8.99 11.48
C ASP A 65 0.28 7.97 11.64
N LEU A 66 0.69 7.31 10.54
CA LEU A 66 1.81 6.38 10.56
C LEU A 66 3.15 7.03 10.93
N LYS A 67 3.39 8.29 10.56
CA LYS A 67 4.58 9.02 10.99
C LYS A 67 4.60 9.25 12.51
N VAL A 68 3.46 9.61 13.07
CA VAL A 68 3.34 9.77 14.54
C VAL A 68 3.63 8.44 15.24
N ASP A 69 3.11 7.33 14.72
CA ASP A 69 3.31 6.01 15.31
C ASP A 69 4.76 5.53 15.14
N THR A 70 5.38 5.74 13.97
CA THR A 70 6.81 5.45 13.78
C THR A 70 7.70 6.27 14.70
N GLN A 71 7.37 7.53 14.96
CA GLN A 71 8.12 8.37 15.90
C GLN A 71 7.99 7.88 17.35
N LYS A 72 6.79 7.41 17.75
CA LYS A 72 6.59 6.78 19.08
C LYS A 72 7.38 5.49 19.19
N LEU A 73 7.36 4.65 18.16
CA LEU A 73 8.14 3.41 18.12
C LEU A 73 9.65 3.69 18.23
N GLU A 74 10.16 4.66 17.48
CA GLU A 74 11.58 5.05 17.51
C GLU A 74 12.02 5.48 18.91
N SER A 75 11.23 6.35 19.56
CA SER A 75 11.51 6.79 20.93
C SER A 75 11.42 5.65 21.93
N GLY A 76 10.42 4.77 21.81
CA GLY A 76 10.26 3.59 22.65
C GLY A 76 11.42 2.59 22.50
N ILE A 77 11.88 2.35 21.25
CA ILE A 77 13.05 1.51 20.98
C ILE A 77 14.31 2.09 21.64
N ALA A 78 14.52 3.41 21.54
CA ALA A 78 15.67 4.06 22.14
C ALA A 78 15.66 3.91 23.68
N GLU A 79 14.50 4.07 24.30
CA GLU A 79 14.34 3.91 25.75
C GLU A 79 14.55 2.46 26.22
N MET A 80 13.97 1.50 25.52
CA MET A 80 14.18 0.06 25.80
C MET A 80 15.65 -0.32 25.65
N LYS A 81 16.36 0.17 24.62
CA LYS A 81 17.79 -0.06 24.45
C LYS A 81 18.62 0.50 25.61
N LYS A 82 18.27 1.72 26.05
CA LYS A 82 18.93 2.36 27.20
C LYS A 82 18.69 1.56 28.47
N HIS A 83 17.46 1.14 28.71
CA HIS A 83 17.12 0.32 29.89
C HIS A 83 17.87 -1.02 29.88
N ARG A 84 17.84 -1.75 28.75
CA ARG A 84 18.60 -3.00 28.60
C ARG A 84 20.09 -2.81 28.89
N THR A 85 20.70 -1.73 28.40
CA THR A 85 22.12 -1.44 28.63
C THR A 85 22.38 -1.20 30.12
N ALA A 86 21.49 -0.49 30.81
CA ALA A 86 21.61 -0.25 32.24
C ALA A 86 21.52 -1.55 33.05
N LEU A 87 20.57 -2.44 32.70
CA LEU A 87 20.45 -3.76 33.34
C LEU A 87 21.70 -4.61 33.16
N LEU A 88 22.23 -4.66 31.94
CA LEU A 88 23.47 -5.41 31.64
C LEU A 88 24.70 -4.83 32.37
N ALA A 89 24.72 -3.54 32.66
CA ALA A 89 25.81 -2.92 33.43
C ALA A 89 25.79 -3.29 34.92
N LEU A 90 24.66 -3.73 35.46
CA LEU A 90 24.54 -4.23 36.84
C LEU A 90 25.03 -5.67 36.96
N GLU A 91 25.03 -6.45 35.90
CA GLU A 91 25.41 -7.87 35.92
C GLU A 91 26.81 -8.14 36.51
N PRO A 92 27.88 -7.44 36.09
CA PRO A 92 29.23 -7.68 36.67
C PRO A 92 29.29 -7.36 38.16
N GLN A 93 28.58 -6.31 38.58
CA GLN A 93 28.54 -5.94 40.02
C GLN A 93 27.89 -7.05 40.89
N LEU A 94 26.78 -7.61 40.40
CA LEU A 94 26.11 -8.73 41.04
C LEU A 94 26.99 -9.97 41.00
N LYS A 95 27.66 -10.26 39.90
CA LYS A 95 28.55 -11.41 39.76
C LYS A 95 29.73 -11.32 40.78
N ASP A 96 30.27 -10.14 40.97
CA ASP A 96 31.33 -9.91 42.00
C ASP A 96 30.77 -10.04 43.43
N ALA A 97 29.55 -9.61 43.68
CA ALA A 97 28.89 -9.80 44.97
C ALA A 97 28.65 -11.30 45.25
N ILE A 98 28.12 -12.02 44.27
CA ILE A 98 27.92 -13.46 44.32
C ILE A 98 29.24 -14.19 44.60
N ALA A 99 30.30 -13.85 43.86
CA ALA A 99 31.62 -14.48 44.04
C ALA A 99 32.17 -14.31 45.45
N ARG A 100 31.97 -13.15 46.07
CA ARG A 100 32.36 -12.88 47.45
C ARG A 100 31.57 -13.68 48.45
N GLU A 101 30.31 -13.81 48.25
CA GLU A 101 29.41 -14.52 49.16
C GLU A 101 29.50 -16.04 49.01
N LEU A 102 29.66 -16.55 47.80
CA LEU A 102 29.93 -17.96 47.52
C LEU A 102 31.19 -18.47 48.22
N ALA A 103 32.19 -17.63 48.39
CA ALA A 103 33.37 -17.97 49.14
C ALA A 103 33.12 -18.16 50.66
N HIS A 104 32.03 -17.59 51.16
CA HIS A 104 31.73 -17.57 52.60
C HIS A 104 30.78 -18.68 53.08
N ASN A 105 29.97 -19.24 52.21
CA ASN A 105 28.84 -20.08 52.65
C ASN A 105 28.80 -21.50 52.05
N ARG A 106 29.52 -22.44 52.60
CA ARG A 106 29.64 -23.84 52.13
C ARG A 106 28.40 -24.75 52.33
N ALA A 107 27.39 -24.30 53.01
CA ALA A 107 26.28 -25.17 53.44
C ALA A 107 25.08 -25.30 52.43
N VAL A 108 25.09 -24.60 51.32
CA VAL A 108 23.93 -24.48 50.42
C VAL A 108 24.05 -25.31 49.11
N GLY A 109 25.17 -26.00 48.93
CA GLY A 109 25.39 -26.83 47.70
C GLY A 109 24.30 -27.86 47.41
N PRO A 110 23.81 -28.62 48.40
CA PRO A 110 22.72 -29.60 48.17
C PRO A 110 21.40 -28.96 47.73
N ARG A 111 21.09 -27.75 48.21
CA ARG A 111 19.87 -27.02 47.87
C ARG A 111 19.93 -26.47 46.45
N LEU A 112 21.12 -25.98 46.02
CA LEU A 112 21.36 -25.56 44.66
C LEU A 112 21.21 -26.72 43.68
N ALA A 113 21.73 -27.89 44.00
CA ALA A 113 21.60 -29.08 43.16
C ALA A 113 20.13 -29.51 43.00
N ALA A 114 19.35 -29.43 44.10
CA ALA A 114 17.92 -29.73 44.03
C ALA A 114 17.17 -28.72 43.13
N LEU A 115 17.46 -27.42 43.27
CA LEU A 115 16.84 -26.36 42.45
C LEU A 115 17.22 -26.45 40.96
N ASP A 116 18.47 -26.81 40.66
CA ASP A 116 18.92 -27.05 39.30
C ASP A 116 18.14 -28.20 38.64
N THR A 117 17.99 -29.33 39.40
CA THR A 117 17.20 -30.48 38.95
C THR A 117 15.74 -30.10 38.67
N GLU A 118 15.13 -29.27 39.47
CA GLU A 118 13.77 -28.78 39.31
C GLU A 118 13.65 -27.89 38.08
N LYS A 119 14.55 -26.93 37.94
CA LYS A 119 14.57 -26.01 36.74
C LYS A 119 14.80 -26.76 35.46
N GLN A 120 15.69 -27.75 35.43
CA GLN A 120 15.91 -28.59 34.23
C GLN A 120 14.64 -29.36 33.85
N ALA A 121 13.93 -29.95 34.82
CA ALA A 121 12.68 -30.64 34.57
C ALA A 121 11.59 -29.71 33.99
N ASP A 122 11.46 -28.51 34.53
CA ASP A 122 10.49 -27.53 34.03
C ASP A 122 10.84 -26.96 32.65
N ASN A 123 12.11 -26.73 32.38
CA ASN A 123 12.59 -26.33 31.09
C ASN A 123 12.33 -27.36 30.00
N LEU A 124 12.46 -28.65 30.32
CA LEU A 124 12.12 -29.75 29.40
C LEU A 124 10.63 -29.73 29.04
N LYS A 125 9.75 -29.52 30.03
CA LYS A 125 8.29 -29.41 29.81
C LYS A 125 7.97 -28.19 28.90
N THR A 126 8.53 -27.04 29.26
CA THR A 126 8.26 -25.79 28.52
C THR A 126 8.82 -25.81 27.10
N LYS A 127 9.98 -26.46 26.88
CA LYS A 127 10.55 -26.67 25.53
C LYS A 127 9.59 -27.49 24.64
N ALA A 128 8.91 -28.50 25.20
CA ALA A 128 7.91 -29.25 24.46
C ALA A 128 6.72 -28.37 24.02
N VAL A 129 6.25 -27.52 24.94
CA VAL A 129 5.18 -26.57 24.68
C VAL A 129 5.61 -25.54 23.58
N LEU A 130 6.83 -25.02 23.66
CA LEU A 130 7.34 -24.08 22.65
C LEU A 130 7.44 -24.70 21.26
N ALA A 131 7.74 -26.00 21.13
CA ALA A 131 7.74 -26.68 19.86
C ALA A 131 6.34 -26.70 19.21
N GLN A 132 5.30 -26.93 20.02
CA GLN A 132 3.90 -26.85 19.59
C GLN A 132 3.49 -25.40 19.23
N LEU A 133 3.94 -24.43 20.00
CA LEU A 133 3.62 -23.02 19.78
C LEU A 133 4.24 -22.46 18.48
N LYS A 134 5.38 -22.95 18.01
CA LYS A 134 5.93 -22.61 16.70
C LYS A 134 5.03 -23.04 15.54
N GLU A 135 4.37 -24.16 15.66
CA GLU A 135 3.39 -24.61 14.68
C GLU A 135 2.16 -23.70 14.69
N VAL A 136 1.70 -23.29 15.87
CA VAL A 136 0.61 -22.31 16.05
C VAL A 136 0.99 -20.97 15.44
N GLU A 137 2.21 -20.46 15.65
CA GLU A 137 2.71 -19.24 15.04
C GLU A 137 2.67 -19.31 13.49
N SER A 138 3.12 -20.44 12.94
CA SER A 138 3.06 -20.67 11.49
C SER A 138 1.63 -20.65 10.97
N ASN A 139 0.69 -21.21 11.71
CA ASN A 139 -0.72 -21.25 11.32
C ASN A 139 -1.36 -19.86 11.43
N ILE A 140 -1.10 -19.11 12.50
CA ILE A 140 -1.54 -17.71 12.64
C ILE A 140 -1.07 -16.85 11.44
N ASN A 141 0.20 -17.00 11.03
CA ASN A 141 0.73 -16.26 9.90
C ASN A 141 0.09 -16.68 8.56
N LYS A 142 -0.24 -17.95 8.38
CA LYS A 142 -0.98 -18.44 7.21
C LYS A 142 -2.42 -17.93 7.19
N ASP A 143 -3.11 -17.95 8.32
CA ASP A 143 -4.49 -17.49 8.45
C ASP A 143 -4.59 -15.98 8.25
N LEU A 144 -3.59 -15.23 8.73
CA LEU A 144 -3.49 -13.80 8.46
C LEU A 144 -3.24 -13.50 6.98
N ALA A 145 -2.33 -14.27 6.34
CA ALA A 145 -2.06 -14.13 4.91
C ALA A 145 -3.26 -14.53 4.04
N ALA A 146 -4.05 -15.49 4.50
CA ALA A 146 -5.31 -15.91 3.87
C ALA A 146 -6.48 -14.97 4.17
N GLY A 147 -6.33 -13.96 5.05
CA GLY A 147 -7.39 -13.05 5.44
C GLY A 147 -8.46 -13.67 6.37
N LEU A 148 -8.16 -14.80 6.98
CA LEU A 148 -9.09 -15.53 7.87
C LEU A 148 -9.16 -14.91 9.26
N ILE A 149 -8.13 -14.18 9.67
CA ILE A 149 -8.08 -13.45 10.95
C ILE A 149 -7.71 -12.00 10.73
N THR A 150 -8.12 -11.11 11.65
CA THR A 150 -7.76 -9.70 11.60
C THR A 150 -6.31 -9.47 12.06
N LYS A 151 -5.69 -8.35 11.63
CA LYS A 151 -4.35 -7.96 12.11
C LYS A 151 -4.31 -7.78 13.65
N GLY A 152 -5.41 -7.32 14.25
CA GLY A 152 -5.55 -7.17 15.69
C GLY A 152 -5.54 -8.51 16.43
N ASP A 153 -6.30 -9.49 15.94
CA ASP A 153 -6.35 -10.83 16.51
C ASP A 153 -5.00 -11.53 16.38
N ALA A 154 -4.36 -11.46 15.21
CA ALA A 154 -3.04 -12.00 14.99
C ALA A 154 -1.99 -11.38 15.93
N ALA A 155 -2.01 -10.04 16.10
CA ALA A 155 -1.09 -9.35 17.01
C ALA A 155 -1.29 -9.79 18.47
N THR A 156 -2.53 -9.96 18.91
CA THR A 156 -2.85 -10.44 20.28
C THR A 156 -2.33 -11.86 20.50
N GLN A 157 -2.55 -12.77 19.55
CA GLN A 157 -2.09 -14.15 19.63
C GLN A 157 -0.57 -14.26 19.59
N LEU A 158 0.09 -13.50 18.70
CA LEU A 158 1.55 -13.43 18.63
C LEU A 158 2.18 -12.82 19.89
N SER A 159 1.52 -11.86 20.51
CA SER A 159 1.96 -11.29 21.81
C SER A 159 1.96 -12.35 22.90
N ALA A 160 0.92 -13.19 23.01
CA ALA A 160 0.86 -14.27 23.97
C ALA A 160 1.96 -15.34 23.72
N LEU A 161 2.25 -15.64 22.45
CA LEU A 161 3.37 -16.54 22.09
C LEU A 161 4.72 -15.97 22.50
N ASN A 162 4.97 -14.69 22.24
CA ASN A 162 6.20 -14.00 22.65
C ASN A 162 6.38 -14.00 24.17
N GLN A 163 5.28 -13.82 24.91
CA GLN A 163 5.33 -13.90 26.37
C GLN A 163 5.74 -15.28 26.87
N THR A 164 5.22 -16.35 26.27
CA THR A 164 5.61 -17.73 26.61
C THR A 164 7.07 -18.02 26.26
N GLN A 165 7.54 -17.53 25.10
CA GLN A 165 8.93 -17.66 24.70
C GLN A 165 9.87 -16.89 25.63
N SER A 166 9.47 -15.72 26.08
CA SER A 166 10.18 -14.94 27.08
C SER A 166 10.33 -15.73 28.38
N ALA A 167 9.24 -16.25 28.93
CA ALA A 167 9.24 -17.04 30.14
C ALA A 167 10.16 -18.28 30.06
N TYR A 168 10.25 -18.93 28.90
CA TYR A 168 11.20 -20.03 28.69
C TYR A 168 12.66 -19.53 28.71
N THR A 169 12.94 -18.42 28.05
CA THR A 169 14.28 -17.83 28.02
C THR A 169 14.74 -17.49 29.43
N ASP A 170 13.84 -16.92 30.23
CA ASP A 170 14.07 -16.58 31.64
C ASP A 170 14.45 -17.80 32.44
N SER A 171 13.66 -18.85 32.30
CA SER A 171 13.90 -20.11 32.99
C SER A 171 15.21 -20.79 32.57
N LYS A 172 15.57 -20.68 31.28
CA LYS A 172 16.85 -21.21 30.76
C LYS A 172 18.06 -20.43 31.28
N ILE A 173 17.96 -19.11 31.38
CA ILE A 173 19.02 -18.29 31.98
C ILE A 173 19.24 -18.68 33.42
N ALA A 174 18.16 -18.86 34.19
CA ALA A 174 18.27 -19.31 35.59
C ALA A 174 18.93 -20.69 35.73
N GLU A 175 18.60 -21.65 34.85
CA GLU A 175 19.22 -22.98 34.81
C GLU A 175 20.75 -22.88 34.58
N VAL A 176 21.15 -22.11 33.54
CA VAL A 176 22.59 -21.96 33.23
C VAL A 176 23.38 -21.37 34.40
N LEU A 177 22.82 -20.35 35.08
CA LEU A 177 23.45 -19.74 36.25
C LEU A 177 23.61 -20.71 37.41
N LEU A 178 22.56 -21.52 37.68
CA LEU A 178 22.61 -22.54 38.73
C LEU A 178 23.64 -23.61 38.40
N THR A 179 23.63 -24.14 37.18
CA THR A 179 24.59 -25.16 36.70
C THR A 179 26.04 -24.68 36.82
N ASP A 180 26.32 -23.45 36.37
CA ASP A 180 27.66 -22.88 36.46
C ASP A 180 28.14 -22.73 37.91
N SER A 181 27.22 -22.32 38.81
CA SER A 181 27.50 -22.20 40.24
C SER A 181 27.81 -23.52 40.89
N ILE A 182 27.10 -24.61 40.49
CA ILE A 182 27.30 -25.97 41.00
C ILE A 182 28.63 -26.54 40.46
N LEU A 183 28.96 -26.34 39.21
CA LEU A 183 30.19 -26.81 38.57
C LEU A 183 31.45 -26.20 39.18
N GLN A 184 31.36 -24.96 39.67
CA GLN A 184 32.48 -24.31 40.37
C GLN A 184 32.69 -24.84 41.79
N LYS A 185 31.91 -25.87 42.22
CA LYS A 185 31.99 -26.50 43.57
C LYS A 185 31.95 -25.49 44.74
N THR A 186 31.18 -24.44 44.57
CA THR A 186 31.02 -23.40 45.59
C THR A 186 29.76 -23.66 46.41
N THR A 187 29.89 -23.58 47.72
CA THR A 187 28.78 -23.72 48.66
C THR A 187 28.16 -22.36 48.91
N THR A 188 26.88 -22.22 48.64
CA THR A 188 26.12 -20.97 48.71
C THR A 188 25.23 -20.89 49.96
N GLY A 189 25.15 -19.71 50.59
CA GLY A 189 24.17 -19.37 51.63
C GLY A 189 22.81 -18.98 51.06
N THR A 190 21.81 -18.83 51.93
CA THR A 190 20.46 -18.34 51.53
C THR A 190 20.52 -16.99 50.82
N ASP A 191 21.33 -16.07 51.33
CA ASP A 191 21.48 -14.73 50.73
C ASP A 191 22.10 -14.79 49.32
N THR A 192 22.96 -15.77 49.03
CA THR A 192 23.51 -15.97 47.67
C THR A 192 22.45 -16.52 46.73
N LEU A 193 21.51 -17.34 47.19
CA LEU A 193 20.39 -17.78 46.37
C LEU A 193 19.52 -16.60 45.93
N ASP A 194 19.23 -15.67 46.87
CA ASP A 194 18.45 -14.48 46.56
C ASP A 194 19.18 -13.56 45.54
N VAL A 195 20.51 -13.45 45.67
CA VAL A 195 21.31 -12.67 44.69
C VAL A 195 21.40 -13.36 43.33
N LEU A 196 21.51 -14.70 43.28
CA LEU A 196 21.43 -15.49 42.06
C LEU A 196 20.07 -15.36 41.38
N GLU A 197 19.01 -15.43 42.18
CA GLU A 197 17.66 -15.19 41.67
C GLU A 197 17.53 -13.79 41.08
N LYS A 198 18.03 -12.76 41.76
CA LYS A 198 18.05 -11.40 41.31
C LYS A 198 18.87 -11.22 40.03
N GLN A 199 20.03 -11.90 39.89
CA GLN A 199 20.82 -11.90 38.68
C GLN A 199 20.07 -12.58 37.52
N ALA A 200 19.36 -13.69 37.80
CA ALA A 200 18.52 -14.36 36.83
C ALA A 200 17.38 -13.45 36.36
N GLU A 201 16.71 -12.73 37.28
CA GLU A 201 15.68 -11.74 36.94
C GLU A 201 16.23 -10.65 36.04
N LEU A 202 17.38 -10.04 36.34
CA LEU A 202 17.98 -8.98 35.51
C LEU A 202 18.32 -9.47 34.10
N ARG A 203 18.85 -10.69 33.96
CA ARG A 203 19.11 -11.28 32.65
C ARG A 203 17.83 -11.58 31.90
N SER A 204 16.82 -12.08 32.61
CA SER A 204 15.50 -12.31 32.08
C SER A 204 14.91 -11.02 31.52
N GLU A 205 14.89 -9.97 32.32
CA GLU A 205 14.37 -8.65 31.90
C GLU A 205 15.17 -8.09 30.71
N ALA A 206 16.49 -8.22 30.71
CA ALA A 206 17.30 -7.80 29.56
C ALA A 206 16.99 -8.63 28.29
N ALA A 207 16.69 -9.91 28.43
CA ALA A 207 16.28 -10.78 27.33
C ALA A 207 14.89 -10.40 26.81
N GLN A 208 13.93 -10.13 27.70
CA GLN A 208 12.60 -9.63 27.34
C GLN A 208 12.68 -8.31 26.57
N LEU A 209 13.49 -7.37 27.07
CA LEU A 209 13.72 -6.11 26.37
C LEU A 209 14.33 -6.34 24.97
N THR A 210 15.23 -7.31 24.83
CA THR A 210 15.79 -7.66 23.52
C THR A 210 14.72 -8.14 22.55
N ILE A 211 13.80 -8.99 23.00
CA ILE A 211 12.67 -9.46 22.19
C ILE A 211 11.74 -8.29 21.85
N ALA A 212 11.39 -7.47 22.84
CA ALA A 212 10.53 -6.31 22.63
C ALA A 212 11.14 -5.30 21.64
N ILE A 213 12.44 -5.03 21.73
CA ILE A 213 13.18 -4.18 20.79
C ILE A 213 13.09 -4.75 19.36
N ASN A 214 13.36 -6.07 19.20
CA ASN A 214 13.30 -6.70 17.88
C ASN A 214 11.90 -6.65 17.26
N VAL A 215 10.85 -6.81 18.06
CA VAL A 215 9.46 -6.70 17.60
C VAL A 215 9.16 -5.25 17.18
N ALA A 216 9.50 -4.29 18.03
CA ALA A 216 9.27 -2.88 17.75
C ALA A 216 10.08 -2.39 16.51
N GLU A 217 11.31 -2.88 16.31
CA GLU A 217 12.11 -2.56 15.13
C GLU A 217 11.48 -3.13 13.85
N LYS A 218 10.94 -4.34 13.87
CA LYS A 218 10.21 -4.92 12.74
C LYS A 218 8.94 -4.12 12.43
N GLN A 219 8.20 -3.74 13.46
CA GLN A 219 6.99 -2.92 13.30
C GLN A 219 7.35 -1.56 12.69
N PHE A 220 8.37 -0.89 13.21
CA PHE A 220 8.89 0.37 12.65
C PHE A 220 9.26 0.26 11.18
N GLN A 221 9.94 -0.83 10.80
CA GLN A 221 10.31 -1.07 9.40
C GLN A 221 9.08 -1.28 8.50
N GLU A 222 8.07 -2.02 8.98
CA GLU A 222 6.86 -2.27 8.19
C GLU A 222 6.02 -1.01 8.02
N GLU A 223 5.84 -0.22 9.08
CA GLU A 223 5.14 1.08 9.00
C GLU A 223 5.89 2.07 8.08
N SER A 224 7.23 2.10 8.17
CA SER A 224 8.05 2.92 7.27
C SER A 224 7.87 2.51 5.80
N ARG A 225 7.85 1.21 5.50
CA ARG A 225 7.56 0.70 4.14
C ARG A 225 6.14 1.04 3.69
N GLN A 226 5.19 1.04 4.61
CA GLN A 226 3.81 1.42 4.30
C GLN A 226 3.71 2.90 3.95
N ILE A 227 4.40 3.77 4.68
CA ILE A 227 4.52 5.20 4.35
C ILE A 227 5.08 5.39 2.93
N ASP A 228 6.15 4.68 2.58
CA ASP A 228 6.76 4.80 1.26
C ASP A 228 5.85 4.30 0.14
N ARG A 229 5.14 3.19 0.36
CA ARG A 229 4.11 2.69 -0.59
C ARG A 229 2.99 3.72 -0.80
N LEU A 230 2.49 4.33 0.28
CA LEU A 230 1.46 5.36 0.20
C LEU A 230 1.98 6.62 -0.51
N ARG A 231 3.21 7.05 -0.23
CA ARG A 231 3.84 8.17 -0.94
C ARG A 231 3.95 7.90 -2.44
N GLN A 232 4.41 6.73 -2.83
CA GLN A 232 4.49 6.34 -4.25
C GLN A 232 3.11 6.32 -4.90
N ALA A 233 2.11 5.77 -4.21
CA ALA A 233 0.72 5.78 -4.69
C ALA A 233 0.21 7.21 -4.88
N ILE A 234 0.48 8.13 -3.95
CA ILE A 234 0.12 9.55 -4.06
C ILE A 234 0.85 10.22 -5.25
N VAL A 235 2.14 9.94 -5.44
CA VAL A 235 2.90 10.49 -6.58
C VAL A 235 2.29 10.02 -7.91
N THR A 236 1.99 8.74 -8.03
CA THR A 236 1.31 8.18 -9.21
C THR A 236 -0.09 8.78 -9.39
N ALA A 237 -0.83 8.90 -8.30
CA ALA A 237 -2.15 9.48 -8.30
C ALA A 237 -2.16 10.96 -8.74
N LYS A 238 -1.14 11.73 -8.36
CA LYS A 238 -0.99 13.14 -8.79
C LYS A 238 -0.77 13.30 -10.29
N GLN A 239 -0.38 12.25 -10.99
CA GLN A 239 -0.26 12.23 -12.46
C GLN A 239 -1.57 11.87 -13.16
N SER A 240 -2.62 11.54 -12.41
CA SER A 240 -3.94 11.22 -12.94
C SER A 240 -4.61 12.48 -13.54
N PRO A 241 -5.34 12.35 -14.66
CA PRO A 241 -6.13 13.44 -15.22
C PRO A 241 -7.15 14.02 -14.23
N TYR A 242 -7.71 13.18 -13.37
CA TYR A 242 -8.66 13.57 -12.33
C TYR A 242 -8.03 14.48 -11.27
N TYR A 243 -6.80 14.17 -10.84
CA TYR A 243 -6.07 15.03 -9.92
C TYR A 243 -5.71 16.35 -10.54
N LEU A 244 -5.17 16.34 -11.77
CA LEU A 244 -4.77 17.55 -12.48
C LEU A 244 -5.97 18.49 -12.66
N ASN A 245 -7.13 17.94 -12.99
CA ASN A 245 -8.37 18.71 -13.09
C ASN A 245 -8.84 19.27 -11.73
N ALA A 246 -8.73 18.48 -10.66
CA ALA A 246 -9.17 18.88 -9.32
C ALA A 246 -8.21 19.86 -8.62
N ALA A 247 -6.91 19.80 -8.93
CA ALA A 247 -5.86 20.64 -8.35
C ALA A 247 -5.59 21.92 -9.14
N GLY A 248 -5.89 21.89 -10.47
CA GLY A 248 -5.64 23.02 -11.35
C GLY A 248 -6.74 24.06 -11.27
N GLY A 249 -6.41 25.32 -10.95
CA GLY A 249 -7.34 26.46 -11.07
C GLY A 249 -7.64 26.86 -12.52
N GLN A 250 -7.15 26.11 -13.51
CA GLN A 250 -7.36 26.33 -14.93
C GLN A 250 -8.19 25.20 -15.52
N THR A 251 -9.05 25.53 -16.49
CA THR A 251 -9.81 24.53 -17.23
C THR A 251 -8.87 23.69 -18.10
N LEU A 252 -8.75 22.42 -17.76
CA LEU A 252 -7.99 21.44 -18.53
C LEU A 252 -8.94 20.72 -19.50
N TYR A 253 -8.46 20.48 -20.71
CA TYR A 253 -9.22 19.79 -21.74
C TYR A 253 -8.66 18.38 -21.90
N PHE A 254 -9.53 17.39 -21.88
CA PHE A 254 -9.18 15.99 -22.06
C PHE A 254 -9.94 15.41 -23.26
N ALA A 255 -9.41 14.31 -23.79
CA ALA A 255 -10.15 13.50 -24.75
C ALA A 255 -9.89 12.02 -24.48
N PHE A 256 -10.92 11.23 -24.68
CA PHE A 256 -10.85 9.77 -24.65
C PHE A 256 -10.43 9.26 -26.03
N ILE A 257 -9.46 8.34 -26.06
CA ILE A 257 -8.97 7.68 -27.27
C ILE A 257 -9.16 6.18 -27.10
N PRO A 258 -9.93 5.51 -27.98
CA PRO A 258 -10.00 4.07 -28.00
C PRO A 258 -8.63 3.43 -28.27
N TYR A 259 -8.42 2.22 -27.80
CA TYR A 259 -7.16 1.51 -28.05
C TYR A 259 -6.85 1.33 -29.54
N ASP A 260 -7.86 1.16 -30.37
CA ASP A 260 -7.71 1.05 -31.84
C ASP A 260 -7.10 2.32 -32.45
N ASN A 261 -7.31 3.48 -31.82
CA ASN A 261 -6.82 4.77 -32.27
C ASN A 261 -5.53 5.21 -31.56
N ARG A 262 -4.97 4.39 -30.66
CA ARG A 262 -3.80 4.71 -29.84
C ARG A 262 -2.59 5.16 -30.68
N ALA A 263 -2.40 4.58 -31.86
CA ALA A 263 -1.27 4.90 -32.73
C ALA A 263 -1.28 6.37 -33.21
N SER A 264 -2.44 7.03 -33.25
CA SER A 264 -2.60 8.44 -33.61
C SER A 264 -2.32 9.41 -32.47
N ALA A 265 -2.33 8.89 -31.21
CA ALA A 265 -2.07 9.65 -30.00
C ALA A 265 -0.55 9.78 -29.78
N VAL A 266 0.04 10.84 -30.24
CA VAL A 266 1.44 11.19 -30.01
C VAL A 266 1.50 12.60 -29.45
N VAL A 267 2.31 12.80 -28.40
CA VAL A 267 2.52 14.14 -27.82
C VAL A 267 3.05 15.08 -28.86
N GLY A 268 2.49 16.27 -28.93
CA GLY A 268 2.80 17.29 -29.97
C GLY A 268 2.01 17.16 -31.27
N HIS A 269 1.28 16.07 -31.49
CA HIS A 269 0.43 15.95 -32.68
C HIS A 269 -0.68 17.00 -32.67
N PRO A 270 -0.98 17.58 -33.84
CA PRO A 270 -2.06 18.56 -34.03
C PRO A 270 -3.42 17.90 -33.83
N ILE A 271 -4.35 18.67 -33.30
CA ILE A 271 -5.74 18.28 -33.09
C ILE A 271 -6.60 19.06 -34.07
N TYR A 272 -7.45 18.35 -34.77
CA TYR A 272 -8.36 18.93 -35.76
C TYR A 272 -9.81 18.81 -35.29
N ASP A 273 -10.54 19.91 -35.34
CA ASP A 273 -11.99 19.97 -35.16
C ASP A 273 -12.64 20.19 -36.53
N CYS A 274 -13.64 19.36 -36.84
CA CYS A 274 -14.20 19.33 -38.20
C CYS A 274 -15.69 19.71 -38.16
N TYR A 275 -16.10 20.59 -39.09
CA TYR A 275 -17.51 20.88 -39.32
C TYR A 275 -18.25 19.58 -39.71
N LEU A 276 -19.45 19.39 -39.21
CA LEU A 276 -20.23 18.13 -39.36
C LEU A 276 -19.45 16.86 -38.92
N ASN A 277 -18.47 17.02 -38.02
CA ASN A 277 -17.63 15.95 -37.45
C ASN A 277 -16.66 15.27 -38.44
N MET A 278 -16.54 15.70 -39.70
CA MET A 278 -15.62 15.07 -40.65
C MET A 278 -15.24 15.96 -41.87
N ILE A 279 -15.97 17.03 -42.10
CA ILE A 279 -15.78 17.88 -43.29
C ILE A 279 -15.22 19.23 -42.84
N VAL A 280 -14.32 19.82 -43.65
CA VAL A 280 -13.70 21.13 -43.41
C VAL A 280 -13.09 21.19 -41.98
N CYS A 281 -11.93 20.61 -41.86
CA CYS A 281 -11.21 20.51 -40.60
C CYS A 281 -10.22 21.67 -40.42
N ARG A 282 -10.21 22.20 -39.21
CA ARG A 282 -9.25 23.22 -38.78
C ARG A 282 -8.43 22.69 -37.59
N GLU A 283 -7.20 23.08 -37.52
CA GLU A 283 -6.37 22.87 -36.35
C GLU A 283 -6.88 23.72 -35.18
N VAL A 284 -6.97 23.10 -34.02
CA VAL A 284 -7.52 23.72 -32.82
C VAL A 284 -6.62 23.60 -31.59
N GLY A 285 -5.52 22.85 -31.71
CA GLY A 285 -4.57 22.65 -30.64
C GLY A 285 -3.67 21.45 -30.84
N THR A 286 -3.02 21.00 -29.76
CA THR A 286 -2.07 19.88 -29.77
C THR A 286 -2.31 18.94 -28.60
N VAL A 287 -1.84 17.71 -28.75
CA VAL A 287 -1.78 16.73 -27.65
C VAL A 287 -0.64 17.10 -26.72
N SER A 288 -0.94 17.41 -25.45
CA SER A 288 0.08 17.78 -24.47
C SER A 288 0.59 16.62 -23.64
N GLN A 289 -0.29 15.67 -23.30
CA GLN A 289 0.08 14.51 -22.48
C GLN A 289 -0.82 13.31 -22.77
N ILE A 290 -0.28 12.09 -22.59
CA ILE A 290 -1.02 10.83 -22.68
C ILE A 290 -0.97 10.16 -21.32
N PHE A 291 -2.12 9.76 -20.80
CA PHE A 291 -2.23 9.08 -19.52
C PHE A 291 -2.26 7.56 -19.74
N ALA A 292 -1.51 6.83 -18.89
CA ALA A 292 -1.42 5.38 -19.00
C ALA A 292 -2.63 4.63 -18.39
N GLY A 293 -3.48 5.34 -17.63
CA GLY A 293 -4.67 4.76 -17.01
C GLY A 293 -5.71 4.35 -18.04
N GLU A 294 -6.20 3.10 -17.95
CA GLU A 294 -7.32 2.64 -18.78
C GLU A 294 -8.61 3.32 -18.34
N GLU A 295 -9.36 3.81 -19.31
CA GLU A 295 -10.69 4.40 -19.12
C GLU A 295 -11.71 3.72 -20.03
N THR A 296 -12.97 3.79 -19.58
CA THR A 296 -14.11 3.28 -20.35
C THR A 296 -15.02 4.45 -20.71
N ALA A 297 -15.33 4.62 -21.97
CA ALA A 297 -16.25 5.65 -22.45
C ALA A 297 -17.25 5.07 -23.46
N ILE A 298 -18.35 5.78 -23.61
CA ILE A 298 -19.37 5.41 -24.59
C ILE A 298 -19.00 6.01 -25.95
N HIS A 299 -18.96 5.17 -26.98
CA HIS A 299 -18.73 5.64 -28.35
C HIS A 299 -19.74 6.75 -28.70
N PRO A 300 -19.28 7.93 -29.15
CA PRO A 300 -20.16 9.09 -29.37
C PRO A 300 -21.26 8.86 -30.41
N ILE A 301 -21.07 7.92 -31.33
CA ILE A 301 -22.01 7.60 -32.43
C ILE A 301 -22.70 6.27 -32.20
N PHE A 302 -21.96 5.17 -32.00
CA PHE A 302 -22.50 3.79 -31.90
C PHE A 302 -23.08 3.45 -30.53
N LYS A 303 -22.83 4.27 -29.49
CA LYS A 303 -23.31 4.06 -28.13
C LYS A 303 -22.85 2.73 -27.48
N THR A 304 -21.77 2.15 -28.00
CA THR A 304 -21.09 0.99 -27.40
C THR A 304 -20.04 1.42 -26.40
N ASN A 305 -19.77 0.59 -25.38
CA ASN A 305 -18.70 0.82 -24.45
C ASN A 305 -17.35 0.53 -25.12
N LEU A 306 -16.43 1.47 -25.03
CA LEU A 306 -15.07 1.36 -25.52
C LEU A 306 -14.09 1.49 -24.38
N ARG A 307 -12.99 0.76 -24.49
CA ARG A 307 -11.82 0.88 -23.61
C ARG A 307 -10.74 1.70 -24.32
N GLY A 308 -10.05 2.52 -23.57
CA GLY A 308 -9.02 3.37 -24.13
C GLY A 308 -8.24 4.14 -23.09
N LEU A 309 -7.63 5.23 -23.53
CA LEU A 309 -6.79 6.10 -22.72
C LEU A 309 -7.33 7.53 -22.73
N LEU A 310 -6.98 8.30 -21.72
CA LEU A 310 -7.18 9.74 -21.74
C LEU A 310 -5.91 10.46 -22.23
N ILE A 311 -6.13 11.51 -22.99
CA ILE A 311 -5.09 12.50 -23.35
C ILE A 311 -5.49 13.87 -22.81
N GLN A 312 -4.50 14.67 -22.48
CA GLN A 312 -4.67 16.10 -22.25
C GLN A 312 -4.42 16.86 -23.56
N MET A 313 -5.27 17.83 -23.82
CA MET A 313 -5.22 18.69 -24.98
C MET A 313 -4.91 20.12 -24.58
N THR A 314 -4.02 20.77 -25.31
CA THR A 314 -3.87 22.23 -25.28
C THR A 314 -4.68 22.78 -26.42
N LEU A 315 -5.78 23.46 -26.12
CA LEU A 315 -6.69 24.00 -27.16
C LEU A 315 -6.52 25.51 -27.25
N GLU A 316 -6.28 26.01 -28.47
CA GLU A 316 -6.34 27.43 -28.79
C GLU A 316 -7.79 27.93 -28.84
N ARG A 317 -8.73 27.01 -29.10
CA ARG A 317 -10.16 27.29 -29.18
C ARG A 317 -10.94 26.41 -28.22
N PRO A 318 -11.30 26.93 -27.02
CA PRO A 318 -12.01 26.16 -25.98
C PRO A 318 -13.34 25.54 -26.45
N ASN A 319 -14.02 26.15 -27.41
CA ASN A 319 -15.29 25.64 -27.92
C ASN A 319 -15.17 24.27 -28.59
N SER A 320 -14.00 23.92 -29.13
CA SER A 320 -13.76 22.59 -29.73
C SER A 320 -13.79 21.44 -28.71
N ALA A 321 -13.66 21.74 -27.42
CA ALA A 321 -13.87 20.74 -26.36
C ALA A 321 -15.35 20.27 -26.24
N LYS A 322 -16.30 21.01 -26.84
CA LYS A 322 -17.72 20.64 -26.88
C LYS A 322 -18.07 19.79 -28.09
N SER A 323 -17.15 19.63 -29.06
CA SER A 323 -17.36 18.81 -30.24
C SER A 323 -17.53 17.36 -29.87
N LYS A 324 -18.34 16.57 -30.60
CA LYS A 324 -18.53 15.13 -30.32
C LYS A 324 -17.26 14.34 -30.57
N THR A 325 -16.46 14.75 -31.56
CA THR A 325 -15.21 14.09 -31.95
C THR A 325 -14.22 15.12 -32.44
N VAL A 326 -12.94 14.87 -32.20
CA VAL A 326 -11.79 15.56 -32.77
C VAL A 326 -10.86 14.53 -33.41
N PHE A 327 -9.96 14.94 -34.28
CA PHE A 327 -9.05 14.05 -34.99
C PHE A 327 -7.60 14.40 -34.66
N LEU A 328 -6.77 13.36 -34.52
CA LEU A 328 -5.39 13.46 -34.06
C LEU A 328 -4.41 13.25 -35.23
N GLY A 329 -3.39 14.07 -35.28
CA GLY A 329 -2.25 13.94 -36.20
C GLY A 329 -2.54 14.25 -37.66
N ARG A 330 -3.72 13.89 -38.14
CA ARG A 330 -4.12 14.15 -39.53
C ARG A 330 -5.60 14.47 -39.67
N LYS A 331 -5.94 15.23 -40.68
CA LYS A 331 -7.34 15.46 -41.04
C LYS A 331 -7.99 14.16 -41.54
N PRO A 332 -9.25 13.91 -41.20
CA PRO A 332 -9.94 12.67 -41.58
C PRO A 332 -10.20 12.55 -43.07
N LEU A 333 -10.44 13.67 -43.74
CA LEU A 333 -10.61 13.82 -45.18
C LEU A 333 -9.63 14.89 -45.71
N PHE A 334 -9.31 14.84 -46.95
CA PHE A 334 -8.26 15.68 -47.59
C PHE A 334 -8.53 17.20 -47.56
N PHE A 335 -9.58 17.68 -46.90
CA PHE A 335 -9.99 19.09 -46.89
C PHE A 335 -9.84 19.72 -45.50
#